data_1c779e0ee9a447743a15f02c2396d776
#
_entry.id   1c779e0ee9a447743a15f02c2396d776
#
_cell.length_a   1.000
_cell.length_b   1.000
_cell.length_c   1.000
_cell.angle_alpha   90.00
_cell.angle_beta   90.00
_cell.angle_gamma   90.00
#
_symmetry.space_group_name_H-M   'P 1'
#
loop_
_entity.id
_entity.type
_entity.pdbx_description
1 polymer ?
#
loop_
_entity_poly.entity_id
_entity_poly.type
_entity_poly.pdbx_seq_one_letter_code
_entity_poly.pdbx_strand_id
1 'polypeptide(L)'
;MDYRALSNRKEQALTTRGELHKMNTLLQTVTMEGKQTLTVTEYTDSSAFEALASQWDTLLEHCSTRSPFLTWQWQKLWWDCWKQNRHLRIITVGEENGRLCGIAPLYEEKKNGRRELMLLGSSDLCDYLDCIITAGEEEDFYRTLLSYLVSTAKQPVTLTFNSLQHHSPAISFFKAAAHRDGYAIDFHREDTAPGLDLPSDFELYLKMLSKKDRHEMRRKRRRAEQEQAVAFRTVVDPAQVKDTLPHFLTLFRISAKTKNDFLTPERECFFQLLAEEFSRRGWLEIFSLSLDDRNVAYLFCFHYNGTRYLYNAAYDPDYSSLSPGIVVTTYCLEDAISRGINRFDFLRGDETYKYRFGAQDHHLYSLTVNLLGEKKPCIA
;
A
#
# COMPACT_ATOMS: atom_id res chain seq x y z
N MET A 1 -18.76 13.46 16.98
CA MET A 1 -17.74 14.51 16.70
C MET A 1 -18.12 15.20 15.42
N ASP A 2 -18.18 16.50 15.45
CA ASP A 2 -18.87 17.32 14.46
C ASP A 2 -18.09 17.40 13.14
N TYR A 3 -18.65 16.91 12.05
CA TYR A 3 -18.11 16.93 10.67
C TYR A 3 -17.73 18.36 10.18
N ARG A 4 -18.32 19.40 10.80
CA ARG A 4 -18.03 20.80 10.48
C ARG A 4 -16.65 21.26 10.96
N ALA A 5 -16.05 20.61 11.97
CA ALA A 5 -14.76 21.02 12.52
C ALA A 5 -13.57 20.68 11.58
N LEU A 6 -13.68 19.65 10.75
CA LEU A 6 -12.65 19.29 9.77
C LEU A 6 -12.79 20.10 8.46
N SER A 7 -14.01 20.47 8.07
CA SER A 7 -14.28 21.35 6.92
C SER A 7 -13.82 22.79 7.18
N ASN A 8 -14.07 23.31 8.39
CA ASN A 8 -13.65 24.67 8.76
C ASN A 8 -12.13 24.85 8.90
N ARG A 9 -11.36 23.76 9.08
CA ARG A 9 -9.89 23.84 9.03
C ARG A 9 -9.34 24.04 7.61
N LYS A 10 -10.09 23.66 6.56
CA LYS A 10 -9.71 23.95 5.17
C LYS A 10 -9.86 25.43 4.79
N GLU A 11 -10.84 26.13 5.33
CA GLU A 11 -11.05 27.57 5.02
C GLU A 11 -10.11 28.51 5.80
N GLN A 12 -9.63 28.12 6.97
CA GLN A 12 -8.65 28.92 7.72
C GLN A 12 -7.20 28.82 7.22
N ALA A 13 -6.88 27.82 6.39
CA ALA A 13 -5.53 27.64 5.80
C ALA A 13 -5.30 28.55 4.57
N LEU A 14 -6.32 29.26 4.08
CA LEU A 14 -6.22 30.10 2.86
C LEU A 14 -6.03 31.59 3.14
N THR A 15 -5.95 32.04 4.41
CA THR A 15 -5.90 33.47 4.75
C THR A 15 -4.75 33.89 5.66
N THR A 16 -3.55 33.32 5.50
CA THR A 16 -2.34 33.96 6.06
C THR A 16 -1.15 33.69 5.16
N ARG A 17 -0.96 34.60 4.16
CA ARG A 17 0.33 34.84 3.54
C ARG A 17 1.26 35.47 4.58
N GLY A 18 2.37 34.79 4.89
CA GLY A 18 3.51 35.44 5.47
C GLY A 18 4.14 34.89 6.73
N GLU A 19 4.19 33.54 6.92
CA GLU A 19 5.22 32.97 7.77
C GLU A 19 5.76 31.72 7.08
N LEU A 20 6.99 31.82 6.56
CA LEU A 20 7.81 30.65 6.20
C LEU A 20 7.99 29.85 7.49
N HIS A 21 7.18 28.81 7.70
CA HIS A 21 7.47 27.79 8.69
C HIS A 21 8.87 27.25 8.39
N LYS A 22 9.81 27.49 9.29
CA LYS A 22 11.13 26.86 9.23
C LYS A 22 10.89 25.35 9.28
N MET A 23 11.04 24.69 8.14
CA MET A 23 11.06 23.23 8.09
C MET A 23 12.09 22.72 9.09
N ASN A 24 11.68 21.85 10.01
CA ASN A 24 12.62 21.16 10.88
C ASN A 24 13.36 20.09 10.06
N THR A 25 14.45 20.52 9.44
CA THR A 25 15.26 19.73 8.51
C THR A 25 16.65 19.55 9.08
N LEU A 26 17.09 18.31 9.24
CA LEU A 26 18.47 17.93 9.56
C LEU A 26 19.19 17.57 8.27
N LEU A 27 20.23 18.29 7.92
CA LEU A 27 21.08 18.00 6.76
C LEU A 27 22.41 17.42 7.23
N GLN A 28 22.79 16.26 6.69
CA GLN A 28 24.08 15.63 6.93
C GLN A 28 24.69 15.13 5.62
N THR A 29 25.95 15.44 5.38
CA THR A 29 26.70 14.90 4.24
C THR A 29 27.41 13.62 4.66
N VAL A 30 27.23 12.56 3.90
CA VAL A 30 27.90 11.27 4.09
C VAL A 30 28.79 11.01 2.89
N THR A 31 30.12 11.01 3.10
CA THR A 31 31.09 10.68 2.06
C THR A 31 31.40 9.19 2.15
N MET A 32 31.21 8.47 1.06
CA MET A 32 31.57 7.05 0.94
C MET A 32 32.93 6.92 0.29
N GLU A 33 33.82 6.07 0.83
CA GLU A 33 35.16 5.87 0.29
C GLU A 33 35.13 5.47 -1.20
N GLY A 34 35.76 6.30 -2.06
CA GLY A 34 35.89 6.04 -3.49
C GLY A 34 34.66 6.24 -4.36
N LYS A 35 33.55 6.78 -3.82
CA LYS A 35 32.32 7.04 -4.55
C LYS A 35 31.84 8.50 -4.38
N GLN A 36 30.82 8.84 -5.17
CA GLN A 36 30.12 10.13 -5.13
C GLN A 36 29.61 10.47 -3.72
N THR A 37 29.80 11.71 -3.31
CA THR A 37 29.27 12.24 -2.04
C THR A 37 27.75 12.28 -2.09
N LEU A 38 27.09 11.62 -1.13
CA LEU A 38 25.66 11.63 -0.98
C LEU A 38 25.24 12.51 0.20
N THR A 39 24.15 13.23 0.03
CA THR A 39 23.54 14.09 1.04
C THR A 39 22.31 13.40 1.62
N VAL A 40 22.23 13.34 2.94
CA VAL A 40 21.06 12.86 3.67
C VAL A 40 20.31 14.04 4.24
N THR A 41 18.99 14.07 4.02
CA THR A 41 18.11 15.08 4.61
C THR A 41 16.98 14.37 5.36
N GLU A 42 16.79 14.73 6.63
CA GLU A 42 15.69 14.20 7.42
C GLU A 42 14.64 15.29 7.67
N TYR A 43 13.39 14.97 7.40
CA TYR A 43 12.21 15.81 7.60
C TYR A 43 11.38 15.21 8.75
N THR A 44 11.03 16.07 9.72
CA THR A 44 10.33 15.62 10.94
C THR A 44 8.94 16.24 11.11
N ASP A 45 8.48 17.01 10.13
CA ASP A 45 7.12 17.58 10.13
C ASP A 45 6.37 17.29 8.83
N SER A 46 5.04 17.47 8.85
CA SER A 46 4.15 17.12 7.75
C SER A 46 4.34 17.95 6.48
N SER A 47 5.06 19.08 6.53
CA SER A 47 5.35 19.91 5.34
C SER A 47 6.30 19.19 4.37
N ALA A 48 6.97 18.14 4.84
CA ALA A 48 7.77 17.26 4.01
C ALA A 48 7.00 16.67 2.83
N PHE A 49 5.73 16.34 3.03
CA PHE A 49 4.91 15.75 1.96
C PHE A 49 4.70 16.75 0.81
N GLU A 50 4.44 18.00 1.12
CA GLU A 50 4.29 19.04 0.09
C GLU A 50 5.64 19.37 -0.58
N ALA A 51 6.71 19.45 0.20
CA ALA A 51 8.05 19.75 -0.30
C ALA A 51 8.59 18.65 -1.23
N LEU A 52 8.26 17.41 -0.97
CA LEU A 52 8.76 16.24 -1.70
C LEU A 52 7.81 15.73 -2.79
N ALA A 53 6.58 16.25 -2.91
CA ALA A 53 5.53 15.68 -3.73
C ALA A 53 5.96 15.36 -5.18
N SER A 54 6.57 16.32 -5.89
CA SER A 54 7.01 16.12 -7.27
C SER A 54 8.19 15.15 -7.41
N GLN A 55 9.13 15.21 -6.47
CA GLN A 55 10.29 14.30 -6.45
C GLN A 55 9.87 12.90 -6.05
N TRP A 56 8.87 12.76 -5.16
CA TRP A 56 8.31 11.47 -4.76
C TRP A 56 7.68 10.73 -5.93
N ASP A 57 6.82 11.41 -6.70
CA ASP A 57 6.18 10.82 -7.87
C ASP A 57 7.23 10.40 -8.92
N THR A 58 8.24 11.26 -9.18
CA THR A 58 9.35 10.95 -10.11
C THR A 58 10.15 9.72 -9.65
N LEU A 59 10.50 9.63 -8.37
CA LEU A 59 11.19 8.46 -7.83
C LEU A 59 10.35 7.19 -7.95
N LEU A 60 9.05 7.29 -7.62
CA LEU A 60 8.15 6.15 -7.67
C LEU A 60 7.98 5.60 -9.10
N GLU A 61 8.03 6.46 -10.12
CA GLU A 61 8.02 6.03 -11.53
C GLU A 61 9.23 5.15 -11.90
N HIS A 62 10.37 5.34 -11.23
CA HIS A 62 11.61 4.60 -11.47
C HIS A 62 11.93 3.52 -10.42
N CYS A 63 11.02 3.33 -9.45
CA CYS A 63 11.17 2.35 -8.38
C CYS A 63 10.74 0.95 -8.84
N SER A 64 11.48 -0.10 -8.44
CA SER A 64 11.16 -1.49 -8.76
C SER A 64 9.95 -2.05 -8.01
N THR A 65 9.62 -1.48 -6.84
CA THR A 65 8.53 -1.94 -5.95
C THR A 65 7.30 -1.03 -5.99
N ARG A 66 7.02 -0.43 -7.15
CA ARG A 66 5.88 0.49 -7.32
C ARG A 66 4.55 -0.14 -6.94
N SER A 67 3.82 0.53 -6.06
CA SER A 67 2.45 0.14 -5.67
C SER A 67 1.63 1.37 -5.28
N PRO A 68 0.29 1.29 -5.25
CA PRO A 68 -0.54 2.41 -4.79
C PRO A 68 -0.25 2.81 -3.33
N PHE A 69 0.22 1.89 -2.50
CA PHE A 69 0.55 2.11 -1.09
C PHE A 69 1.80 2.98 -0.88
N LEU A 70 2.69 3.07 -1.88
CA LEU A 70 3.92 3.87 -1.84
C LEU A 70 3.74 5.27 -2.43
N THR A 71 2.58 5.60 -2.98
CA THR A 71 2.28 6.95 -3.47
C THR A 71 2.30 7.96 -2.32
N TRP A 72 2.76 9.20 -2.59
CA TRP A 72 2.78 10.21 -1.53
C TRP A 72 1.38 10.52 -0.99
N GLN A 73 0.36 10.38 -1.85
CA GLN A 73 -1.04 10.56 -1.48
C GLN A 73 -1.48 9.56 -0.41
N TRP A 74 -1.16 8.26 -0.63
CA TRP A 74 -1.44 7.24 0.36
C TRP A 74 -0.70 7.50 1.67
N GLN A 75 0.62 7.73 1.57
CA GLN A 75 1.50 7.92 2.71
C GLN A 75 1.09 9.15 3.54
N LYS A 76 0.75 10.26 2.85
CA LYS A 76 0.25 11.47 3.49
C LYS A 76 -1.10 11.25 4.16
N LEU A 77 -2.07 10.63 3.48
CA LEU A 77 -3.39 10.34 4.04
C LEU A 77 -3.28 9.43 5.27
N TRP A 78 -2.44 8.39 5.17
CA TRP A 78 -2.20 7.52 6.31
C TRP A 78 -1.59 8.29 7.48
N TRP A 79 -0.54 9.09 7.23
CA TRP A 79 0.07 9.91 8.27
C TRP A 79 -0.93 10.87 8.92
N ASP A 80 -1.74 11.56 8.14
CA ASP A 80 -2.72 12.53 8.66
C ASP A 80 -3.77 11.88 9.56
N CYS A 81 -4.15 10.63 9.28
CA CYS A 81 -5.09 9.87 10.10
C CYS A 81 -4.47 9.31 11.39
N TRP A 82 -3.19 8.88 11.36
CA TRP A 82 -2.59 8.12 12.47
C TRP A 82 -1.33 8.72 13.07
N LYS A 83 -1.03 9.99 12.84
CA LYS A 83 0.17 10.68 13.37
C LYS A 83 0.20 10.88 14.88
N GLN A 84 -0.90 10.66 15.59
CA GLN A 84 -0.97 10.87 17.05
C GLN A 84 0.01 9.93 17.77
N ASN A 85 0.82 10.49 18.69
CA ASN A 85 1.87 9.78 19.45
C ASN A 85 2.99 9.17 18.59
N ARG A 86 3.13 9.64 17.34
CA ARG A 86 4.17 9.23 16.39
C ARG A 86 5.00 10.43 15.98
N HIS A 87 6.28 10.19 15.65
CA HIS A 87 7.21 11.21 15.16
C HIS A 87 7.55 10.89 13.71
N LEU A 88 7.25 11.80 12.79
CA LEU A 88 7.61 11.65 11.38
C LEU A 88 9.12 11.67 11.21
N ARG A 89 9.64 10.80 10.35
CA ARG A 89 11.05 10.71 9.98
C ARG A 89 11.17 10.33 8.51
N ILE A 90 10.83 11.24 7.60
CA ILE A 90 11.08 11.02 6.17
C ILE A 90 12.55 11.34 5.92
N ILE A 91 13.31 10.33 5.48
CA ILE A 91 14.75 10.47 5.21
C ILE A 91 14.94 10.35 3.71
N THR A 92 15.55 11.37 3.11
CA THR A 92 15.94 11.36 1.70
C THR A 92 17.44 11.19 1.58
N VAL A 93 17.85 10.47 0.55
CA VAL A 93 19.26 10.36 0.13
C VAL A 93 19.34 10.88 -1.30
N GLY A 94 20.29 11.74 -1.58
CA GLY A 94 20.44 12.35 -2.91
C GLY A 94 21.87 12.86 -3.17
N GLU A 95 22.09 13.42 -4.34
CA GLU A 95 23.33 14.05 -4.75
C GLU A 95 23.36 15.51 -4.31
N GLU A 96 24.55 16.12 -4.29
CA GLU A 96 24.72 17.54 -3.97
C GLU A 96 23.98 18.48 -4.92
N ASN A 97 23.71 18.05 -6.14
CA ASN A 97 22.94 18.80 -7.13
C ASN A 97 21.43 18.83 -6.86
N GLY A 98 20.95 18.14 -5.81
CA GLY A 98 19.57 18.05 -5.41
C GLY A 98 18.76 16.90 -6.05
N ARG A 99 19.37 16.06 -6.92
CA ARG A 99 18.72 14.84 -7.42
C ARG A 99 18.60 13.82 -6.30
N LEU A 100 17.40 13.33 -6.05
CA LEU A 100 17.16 12.28 -5.08
C LEU A 100 17.48 10.89 -5.66
N CYS A 101 18.19 10.08 -4.88
CA CYS A 101 18.41 8.65 -5.10
C CYS A 101 17.26 7.83 -4.51
N GLY A 102 16.73 8.28 -3.37
CA GLY A 102 15.62 7.59 -2.72
C GLY A 102 15.06 8.30 -1.49
N ILE A 103 13.93 7.77 -1.04
CA ILE A 103 13.17 8.19 0.14
C ILE A 103 12.91 6.97 1.04
N ALA A 104 13.29 7.07 2.32
CA ALA A 104 12.81 6.18 3.38
C ALA A 104 11.66 6.88 4.12
N PRO A 105 10.40 6.52 3.87
CA PRO A 105 9.24 7.11 4.50
C PRO A 105 9.02 6.44 5.87
N LEU A 106 9.63 6.98 6.90
CA LEU A 106 9.65 6.37 8.22
C LEU A 106 8.85 7.22 9.23
N TYR A 107 8.44 6.57 10.29
CA TYR A 107 8.01 7.19 11.54
C TYR A 107 8.58 6.44 12.73
N GLU A 108 8.64 7.14 13.86
CA GLU A 108 9.06 6.57 15.13
C GLU A 108 7.90 6.57 16.11
N GLU A 109 7.72 5.47 16.84
CA GLU A 109 6.80 5.38 17.96
C GLU A 109 7.48 4.71 19.17
N LYS A 110 6.89 4.90 20.37
CA LYS A 110 7.29 4.14 21.57
C LYS A 110 6.29 3.02 21.80
N LYS A 111 6.78 1.79 21.78
CA LYS A 111 5.99 0.60 22.08
C LYS A 111 6.64 -0.19 23.20
N ASN A 112 5.89 -0.46 24.28
CA ASN A 112 6.42 -1.16 25.45
C ASN A 112 7.73 -0.57 26.01
N GLY A 113 7.86 0.76 25.99
CA GLY A 113 9.05 1.47 26.47
C GLY A 113 10.25 1.46 25.50
N ARG A 114 10.16 0.78 24.37
CA ARG A 114 11.20 0.73 23.31
C ARG A 114 10.84 1.69 22.18
N ARG A 115 11.88 2.23 21.55
CA ARG A 115 11.73 3.05 20.34
C ARG A 115 11.72 2.13 19.13
N GLU A 116 10.66 2.22 18.34
CA GLU A 116 10.52 1.48 17.08
C GLU A 116 10.45 2.48 15.93
N LEU A 117 11.25 2.26 14.92
CA LEU A 117 11.28 2.99 13.67
C LEU A 117 10.69 2.09 12.59
N MET A 118 9.64 2.56 11.92
CA MET A 118 8.85 1.76 11.00
C MET A 118 8.58 2.52 9.72
N LEU A 119 8.29 1.79 8.62
CA LEU A 119 7.77 2.39 7.39
C LEU A 119 6.39 2.99 7.63
N LEU A 120 6.11 4.15 7.00
CA LEU A 120 4.77 4.77 7.02
C LEU A 120 3.74 3.80 6.44
N GLY A 121 2.70 3.54 7.21
CA GLY A 121 1.69 2.55 6.90
C GLY A 121 1.51 1.56 8.05
N SER A 122 0.55 0.67 7.90
CA SER A 122 0.35 -0.46 8.81
C SER A 122 -0.08 -1.67 8.00
N SER A 123 0.34 -2.86 8.40
CA SER A 123 0.08 -4.12 7.68
C SER A 123 -1.41 -4.48 7.54
N ASP A 124 -2.29 -3.84 8.29
CA ASP A 124 -3.75 -4.02 8.19
C ASP A 124 -4.42 -3.05 7.19
N LEU A 125 -3.68 -2.06 6.66
CA LEU A 125 -4.14 -1.10 5.65
C LEU A 125 -3.24 -1.05 4.41
N CYS A 126 -1.95 -1.38 4.56
CA CYS A 126 -0.96 -1.32 3.49
C CYS A 126 -0.40 -2.72 3.25
N ASP A 127 -0.77 -3.31 2.13
CA ASP A 127 -0.31 -4.67 1.83
C ASP A 127 1.15 -4.72 1.38
N TYR A 128 1.67 -3.61 0.81
CA TYR A 128 3.06 -3.49 0.35
C TYR A 128 3.68 -2.22 0.89
N LEU A 129 4.81 -2.35 1.56
CA LEU A 129 5.61 -1.22 2.07
C LEU A 129 7.06 -1.40 1.65
N ASP A 130 7.76 -0.28 1.37
CA ASP A 130 9.19 -0.26 1.05
C ASP A 130 9.74 1.16 1.13
N CYS A 131 11.07 1.30 1.01
CA CYS A 131 11.69 2.55 0.60
C CYS A 131 11.47 2.77 -0.90
N ILE A 132 11.40 4.03 -1.32
CA ILE A 132 11.23 4.41 -2.71
C ILE A 132 12.58 4.80 -3.25
N ILE A 133 13.14 4.00 -4.17
CA ILE A 133 14.53 4.14 -4.61
C ILE A 133 14.59 4.00 -6.13
N THR A 134 15.37 4.86 -6.77
CA THR A 134 15.69 4.73 -8.19
C THR A 134 16.38 3.40 -8.45
N ALA A 135 15.91 2.64 -9.42
CA ALA A 135 16.49 1.35 -9.80
C ALA A 135 17.99 1.51 -10.17
N GLY A 136 18.83 0.67 -9.55
CA GLY A 136 20.27 0.70 -9.69
C GLY A 136 21.02 1.52 -8.62
N GLU A 137 20.32 2.24 -7.74
CA GLU A 137 20.90 3.05 -6.65
C GLU A 137 20.66 2.44 -5.25
N GLU A 138 20.09 1.25 -5.19
CA GLU A 138 19.59 0.63 -3.95
C GLU A 138 20.70 0.35 -2.95
N GLU A 139 21.87 -0.13 -3.41
CA GLU A 139 23.00 -0.46 -2.53
C GLU A 139 23.53 0.80 -1.84
N ASP A 140 23.79 1.85 -2.60
CA ASP A 140 24.34 3.10 -2.06
C ASP A 140 23.31 3.80 -1.16
N PHE A 141 22.02 3.77 -1.52
CA PHE A 141 20.94 4.28 -0.70
C PHE A 141 20.89 3.57 0.66
N TYR A 142 20.80 2.24 0.70
CA TYR A 142 20.65 1.51 1.96
C TYR A 142 21.89 1.56 2.84
N ARG A 143 23.09 1.61 2.27
CA ARG A 143 24.34 1.81 3.03
C ARG A 143 24.35 3.18 3.69
N THR A 144 23.97 4.21 2.94
CA THR A 144 23.91 5.58 3.43
C THR A 144 22.84 5.74 4.51
N LEU A 145 21.64 5.18 4.28
CA LEU A 145 20.55 5.18 5.26
C LEU A 145 20.95 4.50 6.57
N LEU A 146 21.56 3.31 6.51
CA LEU A 146 22.02 2.58 7.70
C LEU A 146 23.07 3.39 8.46
N SER A 147 24.08 3.92 7.77
CA SER A 147 25.13 4.76 8.36
C SER A 147 24.54 5.99 9.06
N TYR A 148 23.59 6.67 8.41
CA TYR A 148 22.89 7.82 8.99
C TYR A 148 22.09 7.45 10.24
N LEU A 149 21.28 6.41 10.18
CA LEU A 149 20.45 5.97 11.31
C LEU A 149 21.32 5.59 12.52
N VAL A 150 22.44 4.94 12.30
CA VAL A 150 23.39 4.57 13.37
C VAL A 150 24.07 5.80 13.95
N SER A 151 24.55 6.72 13.10
CA SER A 151 25.27 7.93 13.56
C SER A 151 24.39 8.89 14.36
N THR A 152 23.09 8.90 14.07
CA THR A 152 22.11 9.79 14.71
C THR A 152 21.37 9.15 15.88
N ALA A 153 21.43 7.84 16.03
CA ALA A 153 20.76 7.12 17.11
C ALA A 153 21.46 7.41 18.47
N LYS A 154 20.80 8.11 19.35
CA LYS A 154 21.28 8.41 20.73
C LYS A 154 20.98 7.30 21.73
N GLN A 155 20.07 6.41 21.41
CA GLN A 155 19.59 5.31 22.26
C GLN A 155 19.25 4.10 21.35
N PRO A 156 19.21 2.89 21.90
CA PRO A 156 18.79 1.72 21.14
C PRO A 156 17.42 1.93 20.48
N VAL A 157 17.34 1.64 19.20
CA VAL A 157 16.12 1.71 18.40
C VAL A 157 16.04 0.47 17.55
N THR A 158 14.84 -0.07 17.43
CA THR A 158 14.55 -1.19 16.52
C THR A 158 13.98 -0.61 15.22
N LEU A 159 14.60 -0.91 14.09
CA LEU A 159 14.10 -0.58 12.76
C LEU A 159 13.37 -1.79 12.21
N THR A 160 12.10 -1.64 11.84
CA THR A 160 11.27 -2.70 11.27
C THR A 160 10.74 -2.28 9.90
N PHE A 161 11.06 -3.06 8.88
CA PHE A 161 10.45 -3.04 7.56
C PHE A 161 9.52 -4.25 7.46
N ASN A 162 8.22 -4.02 7.49
CA ASN A 162 7.19 -5.05 7.32
C ASN A 162 6.55 -4.93 5.94
N SER A 163 5.76 -5.94 5.56
CA SER A 163 5.04 -5.98 4.28
C SER A 163 5.94 -5.84 3.04
N LEU A 164 7.21 -6.26 3.15
CA LEU A 164 8.16 -6.25 2.04
C LEU A 164 7.80 -7.33 1.03
N GLN A 165 7.66 -6.97 -0.24
CA GLN A 165 7.51 -7.94 -1.31
C GLN A 165 8.80 -8.79 -1.47
N HIS A 166 8.68 -10.01 -1.96
CA HIS A 166 9.81 -10.94 -2.10
C HIS A 166 10.99 -10.40 -2.92
N HIS A 167 10.74 -9.47 -3.82
CA HIS A 167 11.75 -8.80 -4.65
C HIS A 167 12.15 -7.42 -4.11
N SER A 168 11.77 -7.07 -2.89
CA SER A 168 12.14 -5.80 -2.25
C SER A 168 13.66 -5.64 -2.17
N PRO A 169 14.20 -4.51 -2.61
CA PRO A 169 15.63 -4.20 -2.46
C PRO A 169 16.10 -4.19 -1.00
N ALA A 170 15.23 -3.92 -0.03
CA ALA A 170 15.56 -4.00 1.38
C ALA A 170 16.04 -5.39 1.79
N ILE A 171 15.46 -6.45 1.20
CA ILE A 171 15.85 -7.84 1.48
C ILE A 171 17.26 -8.13 0.96
N SER A 172 17.61 -7.61 -0.21
CA SER A 172 18.92 -7.86 -0.83
C SER A 172 20.01 -6.94 -0.29
N PHE A 173 19.76 -5.63 -0.20
CA PHE A 173 20.79 -4.64 0.08
C PHE A 173 20.82 -4.20 1.54
N PHE A 174 19.67 -3.83 2.15
CA PHE A 174 19.66 -3.38 3.54
C PHE A 174 20.01 -4.50 4.52
N LYS A 175 19.42 -5.68 4.33
CA LYS A 175 19.74 -6.86 5.14
C LYS A 175 21.22 -7.24 5.01
N ALA A 176 21.79 -7.20 3.80
CA ALA A 176 23.21 -7.49 3.58
C ALA A 176 24.12 -6.45 4.25
N ALA A 177 23.81 -5.16 4.16
CA ALA A 177 24.55 -4.10 4.82
C ALA A 177 24.51 -4.26 6.35
N ALA A 178 23.33 -4.48 6.93
CA ALA A 178 23.18 -4.68 8.36
C ALA A 178 23.92 -5.93 8.86
N HIS A 179 23.89 -7.03 8.09
CA HIS A 179 24.62 -8.25 8.41
C HIS A 179 26.15 -8.02 8.39
N ARG A 180 26.67 -7.40 7.33
CA ARG A 180 28.10 -7.06 7.21
C ARG A 180 28.60 -6.21 8.37
N ASP A 181 27.77 -5.26 8.82
CA ASP A 181 28.12 -4.34 9.90
C ASP A 181 27.88 -4.96 11.31
N GLY A 182 27.48 -6.25 11.38
CA GLY A 182 27.35 -7.03 12.61
C GLY A 182 26.09 -6.76 13.43
N TYR A 183 25.05 -6.17 12.82
CA TYR A 183 23.77 -5.94 13.52
C TYR A 183 22.95 -7.22 13.66
N ALA A 184 22.22 -7.33 14.77
CA ALA A 184 21.25 -8.41 14.96
C ALA A 184 20.05 -8.19 14.05
N ILE A 185 19.73 -9.22 13.25
CA ILE A 185 18.68 -9.21 12.25
C ILE A 185 17.65 -10.30 12.60
N ASP A 186 16.36 -9.96 12.57
CA ASP A 186 15.26 -10.90 12.45
C ASP A 186 14.64 -10.75 11.07
N PHE A 187 14.59 -11.82 10.30
CA PHE A 187 14.01 -11.86 8.96
C PHE A 187 13.17 -13.10 8.79
N HIS A 188 11.87 -12.91 8.56
CA HIS A 188 10.94 -14.02 8.40
C HIS A 188 9.84 -13.70 7.39
N ARG A 189 9.20 -14.76 6.89
CA ARG A 189 7.98 -14.63 6.09
C ARG A 189 6.86 -14.14 7.01
N GLU A 190 6.24 -13.03 6.62
CA GLU A 190 5.14 -12.40 7.36
C GLU A 190 3.78 -12.92 6.89
N ASP A 191 3.58 -12.97 5.55
CA ASP A 191 2.29 -13.29 4.96
C ASP A 191 2.45 -13.72 3.49
N THR A 192 1.34 -13.81 2.77
CA THR A 192 1.30 -14.02 1.32
C THR A 192 0.29 -13.07 0.68
N ALA A 193 0.53 -12.71 -0.57
CA ALA A 193 -0.33 -11.87 -1.39
C ALA A 193 -0.52 -12.53 -2.76
N PRO A 194 -1.57 -13.36 -2.94
CA PRO A 194 -1.80 -14.07 -4.18
C PRO A 194 -2.15 -13.14 -5.34
N GLY A 195 -1.55 -13.36 -6.50
CA GLY A 195 -1.80 -12.62 -7.72
C GLY A 195 -1.63 -13.47 -8.96
N LEU A 196 -2.01 -12.95 -10.12
CA LEU A 196 -1.84 -13.64 -11.39
C LEU A 196 -1.58 -12.65 -12.51
N ASP A 197 -0.77 -13.07 -13.48
CA ASP A 197 -0.60 -12.34 -14.73
C ASP A 197 -1.76 -12.67 -15.66
N LEU A 198 -2.33 -11.65 -16.28
CA LEU A 198 -3.51 -11.77 -17.12
C LEU A 198 -3.10 -11.97 -18.58
N PRO A 199 -3.71 -12.94 -19.30
CA PRO A 199 -3.55 -13.07 -20.73
C PRO A 199 -4.38 -12.00 -21.48
N SER A 200 -4.16 -11.91 -22.78
CA SER A 200 -4.85 -10.95 -23.64
C SER A 200 -6.33 -11.25 -23.93
N ASP A 201 -6.81 -12.44 -23.54
CA ASP A 201 -8.16 -12.90 -23.84
C ASP A 201 -8.75 -13.73 -22.69
N PHE A 202 -10.03 -13.53 -22.38
CA PHE A 202 -10.71 -14.19 -21.28
C PHE A 202 -10.86 -15.71 -21.47
N GLU A 203 -11.01 -16.20 -22.70
CA GLU A 203 -11.07 -17.64 -22.94
C GLU A 203 -9.67 -18.30 -22.76
N LEU A 204 -8.58 -17.57 -23.05
CA LEU A 204 -7.22 -18.00 -22.70
C LEU A 204 -7.06 -18.07 -21.17
N TYR A 205 -7.53 -17.05 -20.45
CA TYR A 205 -7.52 -17.06 -18.99
C TYR A 205 -8.29 -18.30 -18.43
N LEU A 206 -9.47 -18.56 -18.95
CA LEU A 206 -10.24 -19.73 -18.50
C LEU A 206 -9.51 -21.06 -18.79
N LYS A 207 -8.70 -21.14 -19.85
CA LYS A 207 -7.88 -22.33 -20.15
C LYS A 207 -6.73 -22.52 -19.16
N MET A 208 -6.21 -21.45 -18.54
CA MET A 208 -5.17 -21.53 -17.50
C MET A 208 -5.71 -22.14 -16.20
N LEU A 209 -7.01 -22.02 -15.94
CA LEU A 209 -7.64 -22.59 -14.75
C LEU A 209 -7.74 -24.12 -14.81
N SER A 210 -7.75 -24.76 -13.64
CA SER A 210 -8.12 -26.17 -13.55
C SER A 210 -9.50 -26.43 -14.18
N LYS A 211 -9.74 -27.63 -14.71
CA LYS A 211 -11.05 -28.00 -15.29
C LYS A 211 -12.19 -27.79 -14.27
N LYS A 212 -11.92 -28.08 -12.99
CA LYS A 212 -12.87 -27.94 -11.89
C LYS A 212 -13.21 -26.46 -11.65
N ASP A 213 -12.19 -25.61 -11.49
CA ASP A 213 -12.40 -24.19 -11.17
C ASP A 213 -13.05 -23.43 -12.32
N ARG A 214 -12.61 -23.69 -13.56
CA ARG A 214 -13.24 -23.15 -14.77
C ARG A 214 -14.72 -23.54 -14.87
N HIS A 215 -15.05 -24.81 -14.60
CA HIS A 215 -16.43 -25.29 -14.62
C HIS A 215 -17.26 -24.60 -13.54
N GLU A 216 -16.73 -24.49 -12.33
CA GLU A 216 -17.41 -23.89 -11.19
C GLU A 216 -17.64 -22.39 -11.38
N MET A 217 -16.67 -21.66 -11.92
CA MET A 217 -16.80 -20.25 -12.26
C MET A 217 -17.93 -20.00 -13.28
N ARG A 218 -17.92 -20.77 -14.39
CA ARG A 218 -18.96 -20.69 -15.42
C ARG A 218 -20.33 -21.08 -14.86
N ARG A 219 -20.39 -22.10 -14.00
CA ARG A 219 -21.65 -22.56 -13.37
C ARG A 219 -22.25 -21.49 -12.47
N LYS A 220 -21.44 -20.84 -11.61
CA LYS A 220 -21.91 -19.78 -10.69
C LYS A 220 -22.40 -18.57 -11.46
N ARG A 221 -21.63 -18.09 -12.44
CA ARG A 221 -22.03 -16.98 -13.29
C ARG A 221 -23.37 -17.28 -14.01
N ARG A 222 -23.45 -18.40 -14.70
CA ARG A 222 -24.67 -18.82 -15.42
C ARG A 222 -25.87 -18.97 -14.47
N ARG A 223 -25.67 -19.50 -13.25
CA ARG A 223 -26.73 -19.64 -12.26
C ARG A 223 -27.28 -18.28 -11.85
N ALA A 224 -26.42 -17.30 -11.55
CA ALA A 224 -26.85 -15.95 -11.23
C ALA A 224 -27.64 -15.32 -12.40
N GLU A 225 -27.13 -15.46 -13.64
CA GLU A 225 -27.76 -14.92 -14.86
C GLU A 225 -29.10 -15.60 -15.22
N GLN A 226 -29.33 -16.85 -14.78
CA GLN A 226 -30.59 -17.57 -15.03
C GLN A 226 -31.65 -17.32 -13.95
N GLU A 227 -31.23 -17.08 -12.70
CA GLU A 227 -32.14 -16.89 -11.58
C GLU A 227 -32.54 -15.43 -11.36
N GLN A 228 -31.73 -14.47 -11.87
CA GLN A 228 -31.90 -13.04 -11.60
C GLN A 228 -31.45 -12.19 -12.81
N ALA A 229 -31.98 -10.97 -12.92
CA ALA A 229 -31.44 -9.98 -13.85
C ALA A 229 -30.10 -9.44 -13.30
N VAL A 230 -28.99 -9.84 -13.95
CA VAL A 230 -27.63 -9.47 -13.53
C VAL A 230 -27.20 -8.18 -14.24
N ALA A 231 -26.75 -7.17 -13.46
CA ALA A 231 -26.02 -6.03 -14.00
C ALA A 231 -24.68 -5.87 -13.28
N PHE A 232 -23.63 -5.66 -14.06
CA PHE A 232 -22.27 -5.34 -13.61
C PHE A 232 -21.94 -3.91 -14.02
N ARG A 233 -21.45 -3.11 -13.08
CA ARG A 233 -21.09 -1.70 -13.33
C ARG A 233 -19.73 -1.39 -12.74
N THR A 234 -18.98 -0.52 -13.44
CA THR A 234 -17.73 0.07 -12.98
C THR A 234 -17.98 1.54 -12.68
N VAL A 235 -17.61 1.98 -11.48
CA VAL A 235 -17.75 3.36 -11.01
C VAL A 235 -16.35 3.93 -10.83
N VAL A 236 -16.01 4.96 -11.62
CA VAL A 236 -14.70 5.63 -11.64
C VAL A 236 -14.82 7.15 -11.48
N ASP A 237 -15.98 7.71 -11.86
CA ASP A 237 -16.24 9.15 -11.73
C ASP A 237 -16.27 9.56 -10.25
N PRO A 238 -15.54 10.64 -9.84
CA PRO A 238 -15.46 11.05 -8.44
C PRO A 238 -16.81 11.35 -7.78
N ALA A 239 -17.78 11.91 -8.51
CA ALA A 239 -19.10 12.19 -7.96
C ALA A 239 -19.86 10.87 -7.71
N GLN A 240 -19.82 9.95 -8.68
CA GLN A 240 -20.45 8.64 -8.54
C GLN A 240 -19.77 7.79 -7.47
N VAL A 241 -18.43 7.87 -7.34
CA VAL A 241 -17.68 7.20 -6.25
C VAL A 241 -18.16 7.70 -4.89
N LYS A 242 -18.32 9.02 -4.73
CA LYS A 242 -18.84 9.62 -3.49
C LYS A 242 -20.21 9.09 -3.11
N ASP A 243 -21.09 8.89 -4.09
CA ASP A 243 -22.45 8.37 -3.87
C ASP A 243 -22.45 6.84 -3.63
N THR A 244 -21.52 6.11 -4.27
CA THR A 244 -21.44 4.64 -4.18
C THR A 244 -20.75 4.16 -2.90
N LEU A 245 -19.75 4.89 -2.41
CA LEU A 245 -18.93 4.49 -1.27
C LEU A 245 -19.73 4.17 0.00
N PRO A 246 -20.75 4.94 0.43
CA PRO A 246 -21.56 4.58 1.59
C PRO A 246 -22.27 3.23 1.44
N HIS A 247 -22.72 2.88 0.24
CA HIS A 247 -23.33 1.57 -0.03
C HIS A 247 -22.32 0.44 0.07
N PHE A 248 -21.13 0.63 -0.49
CA PHE A 248 -20.02 -0.31 -0.31
C PHE A 248 -19.69 -0.53 1.18
N LEU A 249 -19.50 0.54 1.96
CA LEU A 249 -19.14 0.45 3.38
C LEU A 249 -20.24 -0.22 4.21
N THR A 250 -21.52 0.03 3.90
CA THR A 250 -22.65 -0.65 4.53
C THR A 250 -22.59 -2.15 4.26
N LEU A 251 -22.42 -2.54 2.99
CA LEU A 251 -22.35 -3.94 2.62
C LEU A 251 -21.10 -4.63 3.17
N PHE A 252 -19.98 -3.89 3.24
CA PHE A 252 -18.73 -4.37 3.83
C PHE A 252 -18.92 -4.77 5.30
N ARG A 253 -19.61 -3.95 6.10
CA ARG A 253 -19.91 -4.24 7.52
C ARG A 253 -20.72 -5.53 7.68
N ILE A 254 -21.76 -5.72 6.88
CA ILE A 254 -22.63 -6.90 7.03
C ILE A 254 -22.05 -8.17 6.40
N SER A 255 -21.06 -8.07 5.52
CA SER A 255 -20.43 -9.22 4.85
C SER A 255 -19.81 -10.22 5.80
N ALA A 256 -19.22 -9.75 6.92
CA ALA A 256 -18.62 -10.59 7.95
C ALA A 256 -18.40 -9.78 9.24
N LYS A 257 -18.48 -10.44 10.39
CA LYS A 257 -18.21 -9.82 11.69
C LYS A 257 -16.81 -9.19 11.75
N THR A 258 -15.81 -9.86 11.26
CA THR A 258 -14.42 -9.35 11.21
C THR A 258 -14.31 -8.05 10.42
N LYS A 259 -15.07 -7.89 9.34
CA LYS A 259 -15.10 -6.66 8.55
C LYS A 259 -15.81 -5.52 9.28
N ASN A 260 -16.87 -5.84 10.02
CA ASN A 260 -17.52 -4.85 10.87
C ASN A 260 -16.57 -4.35 11.98
N ASP A 261 -15.86 -5.26 12.64
CA ASP A 261 -14.91 -4.94 13.70
C ASP A 261 -13.69 -4.18 13.14
N PHE A 262 -13.28 -4.49 11.92
CA PHE A 262 -12.20 -3.78 11.21
C PHE A 262 -12.55 -2.33 10.88
N LEU A 263 -13.78 -2.06 10.44
CA LEU A 263 -14.18 -0.74 9.96
C LEU A 263 -14.52 0.22 11.12
N THR A 264 -13.49 0.66 11.86
CA THR A 264 -13.64 1.71 12.89
C THR A 264 -13.96 3.07 12.27
N PRO A 265 -14.44 4.06 13.03
CA PRO A 265 -14.69 5.41 12.52
C PRO A 265 -13.46 6.06 11.84
N GLU A 266 -12.26 5.82 12.38
CA GLU A 266 -11.02 6.34 11.83
C GLU A 266 -10.70 5.69 10.47
N ARG A 267 -10.90 4.37 10.36
CA ARG A 267 -10.70 3.64 9.10
C ARG A 267 -11.76 4.01 8.08
N GLU A 268 -13.01 4.19 8.49
CA GLU A 268 -14.06 4.68 7.59
C GLU A 268 -13.71 6.07 7.03
N CYS A 269 -13.23 6.99 7.88
CA CYS A 269 -12.74 8.29 7.44
C CYS A 269 -11.58 8.15 6.44
N PHE A 270 -10.62 7.26 6.70
CA PHE A 270 -9.52 6.99 5.78
C PHE A 270 -10.02 6.48 4.42
N PHE A 271 -10.98 5.54 4.41
CA PHE A 271 -11.59 5.05 3.15
C PHE A 271 -12.25 6.18 2.37
N GLN A 272 -12.93 7.11 3.05
CA GLN A 272 -13.56 8.28 2.41
C GLN A 272 -12.53 9.21 1.77
N LEU A 273 -11.47 9.56 2.51
CA LEU A 273 -10.38 10.42 2.01
C LEU A 273 -9.62 9.74 0.87
N LEU A 274 -9.34 8.45 1.00
CA LEU A 274 -8.67 7.66 -0.01
C LEU A 274 -9.51 7.57 -1.29
N ALA A 275 -10.80 7.31 -1.16
CA ALA A 275 -11.70 7.24 -2.31
C ALA A 275 -11.81 8.60 -3.03
N GLU A 276 -11.88 9.71 -2.30
CA GLU A 276 -11.87 11.05 -2.86
C GLU A 276 -10.59 11.34 -3.64
N GLU A 277 -9.42 11.05 -3.05
CA GLU A 277 -8.14 11.35 -3.68
C GLU A 277 -7.83 10.42 -4.87
N PHE A 278 -8.08 9.12 -4.70
CA PHE A 278 -7.76 8.14 -5.73
C PHE A 278 -8.70 8.17 -6.93
N SER A 279 -9.98 8.51 -6.73
CA SER A 279 -10.91 8.69 -7.85
C SER A 279 -10.55 9.91 -8.72
N ARG A 280 -10.11 11.03 -8.11
CA ARG A 280 -9.62 12.20 -8.87
C ARG A 280 -8.41 11.89 -9.74
N ARG A 281 -7.61 10.89 -9.36
CA ARG A 281 -6.42 10.46 -10.11
C ARG A 281 -6.71 9.34 -11.09
N GLY A 282 -7.94 8.83 -11.11
CA GLY A 282 -8.31 7.69 -11.94
C GLY A 282 -7.69 6.36 -11.47
N TRP A 283 -7.28 6.29 -10.20
CA TRP A 283 -6.69 5.08 -9.62
C TRP A 283 -7.71 4.20 -8.89
N LEU A 284 -8.86 4.73 -8.49
CA LEU A 284 -9.92 3.97 -7.84
C LEU A 284 -10.96 3.49 -8.85
N GLU A 285 -11.32 2.22 -8.73
CA GLU A 285 -12.41 1.58 -9.46
C GLU A 285 -13.30 0.83 -8.45
N ILE A 286 -14.57 1.22 -8.33
CA ILE A 286 -15.56 0.45 -7.56
C ILE A 286 -16.41 -0.34 -8.53
N PHE A 287 -16.37 -1.66 -8.41
CA PHE A 287 -17.24 -2.55 -9.19
C PHE A 287 -18.46 -2.93 -8.36
N SER A 288 -19.62 -2.93 -8.98
CA SER A 288 -20.86 -3.38 -8.35
C SER A 288 -21.53 -4.48 -9.17
N LEU A 289 -22.12 -5.45 -8.48
CA LEU A 289 -23.00 -6.46 -9.03
C LEU A 289 -24.38 -6.26 -8.45
N SER A 290 -25.35 -6.03 -9.32
CA SER A 290 -26.77 -6.05 -8.93
C SER A 290 -27.48 -7.28 -9.46
N LEU A 291 -28.43 -7.77 -8.65
CA LEU A 291 -29.38 -8.83 -8.95
C LEU A 291 -30.76 -8.24 -8.76
N ASP A 292 -31.61 -8.25 -9.81
CA ASP A 292 -32.94 -7.62 -9.83
C ASP A 292 -32.91 -6.19 -9.26
N ASP A 293 -31.99 -5.35 -9.81
CA ASP A 293 -31.76 -3.94 -9.44
C ASP A 293 -31.23 -3.70 -7.99
N ARG A 294 -31.01 -4.74 -7.20
CA ARG A 294 -30.39 -4.63 -5.87
C ARG A 294 -28.89 -4.90 -5.95
N ASN A 295 -28.06 -3.96 -5.50
CA ASN A 295 -26.62 -4.18 -5.39
C ASN A 295 -26.32 -5.19 -4.27
N VAL A 296 -25.75 -6.34 -4.64
CA VAL A 296 -25.48 -7.48 -3.75
C VAL A 296 -24.01 -7.75 -3.53
N ALA A 297 -23.14 -7.16 -4.34
CA ALA A 297 -21.71 -7.23 -4.13
C ALA A 297 -20.99 -5.99 -4.69
N TYR A 298 -19.87 -5.67 -4.04
CA TYR A 298 -18.94 -4.64 -4.48
C TYR A 298 -17.50 -5.14 -4.39
N LEU A 299 -16.66 -4.63 -5.30
CA LEU A 299 -15.21 -4.68 -5.16
C LEU A 299 -14.67 -3.25 -5.14
N PHE A 300 -13.77 -2.99 -4.19
CA PHE A 300 -13.02 -1.75 -4.10
C PHE A 300 -11.61 -2.04 -4.59
N CYS A 301 -11.29 -1.57 -5.79
CA CYS A 301 -10.05 -1.90 -6.49
C CYS A 301 -9.24 -0.65 -6.78
N PHE A 302 -7.91 -0.83 -6.86
CA PHE A 302 -7.05 0.18 -7.44
C PHE A 302 -6.54 -0.28 -8.80
N HIS A 303 -6.47 0.63 -9.75
CA HIS A 303 -5.76 0.42 -10.99
C HIS A 303 -4.52 1.32 -10.98
N TYR A 304 -3.35 0.71 -10.84
CA TYR A 304 -2.10 1.43 -10.75
C TYR A 304 -0.99 0.67 -11.48
N ASN A 305 -0.24 1.37 -12.34
CA ASN A 305 0.89 0.82 -13.09
C ASN A 305 0.60 -0.53 -13.77
N GLY A 306 -0.51 -0.62 -14.52
CA GLY A 306 -0.89 -1.83 -15.27
C GLY A 306 -1.35 -3.01 -14.42
N THR A 307 -1.54 -2.82 -13.13
CA THR A 307 -2.03 -3.83 -12.18
C THR A 307 -3.37 -3.40 -11.60
N ARG A 308 -4.32 -4.32 -11.53
CA ARG A 308 -5.55 -4.16 -10.75
C ARG A 308 -5.38 -4.83 -9.39
N TYR A 309 -5.47 -4.06 -8.33
CA TYR A 309 -5.38 -4.51 -6.95
C TYR A 309 -6.78 -4.63 -6.36
N LEU A 310 -7.19 -5.82 -5.95
CA LEU A 310 -8.45 -6.05 -5.24
C LEU A 310 -8.26 -5.73 -3.76
N TYR A 311 -8.46 -4.46 -3.39
CA TYR A 311 -8.19 -4.00 -2.03
C TYR A 311 -9.22 -4.47 -1.02
N ASN A 312 -10.52 -4.40 -1.36
CA ASN A 312 -11.57 -4.90 -0.51
C ASN A 312 -12.78 -5.38 -1.32
N ALA A 313 -13.46 -6.37 -0.77
CA ALA A 313 -14.70 -6.92 -1.33
C ALA A 313 -15.82 -6.89 -0.30
N ALA A 314 -17.04 -6.65 -0.73
CA ALA A 314 -18.25 -6.69 0.09
C ALA A 314 -19.33 -7.49 -0.64
N TYR A 315 -20.13 -8.26 0.09
CA TYR A 315 -21.29 -8.95 -0.48
C TYR A 315 -22.40 -9.12 0.56
N ASP A 316 -23.62 -9.21 0.09
CA ASP A 316 -24.82 -9.44 0.92
C ASP A 316 -24.90 -10.95 1.26
N PRO A 317 -24.81 -11.34 2.55
CA PRO A 317 -24.90 -12.74 2.97
C PRO A 317 -26.22 -13.42 2.58
N ASP A 318 -27.31 -12.67 2.47
CA ASP A 318 -28.62 -13.21 2.08
C ASP A 318 -28.61 -13.78 0.66
N TYR A 319 -27.69 -13.32 -0.20
CA TYR A 319 -27.48 -13.82 -1.56
C TYR A 319 -26.34 -14.84 -1.68
N SER A 320 -25.84 -15.37 -0.55
CA SER A 320 -24.69 -16.29 -0.54
C SER A 320 -24.89 -17.53 -1.43
N SER A 321 -26.13 -18.02 -1.59
CA SER A 321 -26.48 -19.13 -2.47
C SER A 321 -26.09 -18.86 -3.94
N LEU A 322 -26.13 -17.62 -4.42
CA LEU A 322 -25.74 -17.20 -5.77
C LEU A 322 -24.25 -16.86 -5.89
N SER A 323 -23.51 -16.91 -4.76
CA SER A 323 -22.06 -16.66 -4.72
C SER A 323 -21.66 -15.27 -5.33
N PRO A 324 -22.28 -14.15 -4.92
CA PRO A 324 -22.13 -12.87 -5.58
C PRO A 324 -20.70 -12.35 -5.58
N GLY A 325 -19.91 -12.65 -4.55
CA GLY A 325 -18.49 -12.32 -4.50
C GLY A 325 -17.66 -13.00 -5.60
N ILE A 326 -17.94 -14.27 -5.90
CA ILE A 326 -17.28 -14.98 -7.01
C ILE A 326 -17.73 -14.42 -8.36
N VAL A 327 -19.01 -14.14 -8.51
CA VAL A 327 -19.58 -13.62 -9.76
C VAL A 327 -19.01 -12.23 -10.08
N VAL A 328 -19.02 -11.30 -9.12
CA VAL A 328 -18.47 -9.95 -9.34
C VAL A 328 -16.97 -9.99 -9.64
N THR A 329 -16.20 -10.85 -8.95
CA THR A 329 -14.76 -11.02 -9.23
C THR A 329 -14.53 -11.60 -10.62
N THR A 330 -15.39 -12.51 -11.11
CA THR A 330 -15.30 -13.05 -12.48
C THR A 330 -15.49 -11.94 -13.51
N TYR A 331 -16.51 -11.09 -13.35
CA TYR A 331 -16.74 -9.94 -14.23
C TYR A 331 -15.58 -8.92 -14.16
N CYS A 332 -15.06 -8.66 -12.95
CA CYS A 332 -13.93 -7.76 -12.76
C CYS A 332 -12.65 -8.23 -13.45
N LEU A 333 -12.39 -9.55 -13.45
CA LEU A 333 -11.27 -10.16 -14.20
C LEU A 333 -11.48 -10.07 -15.72
N GLU A 334 -12.70 -10.35 -16.20
CA GLU A 334 -13.04 -10.21 -17.63
C GLU A 334 -12.86 -8.76 -18.09
N ASP A 335 -13.33 -7.79 -17.29
CA ASP A 335 -13.10 -6.35 -17.53
C ASP A 335 -11.61 -6.00 -17.55
N ALA A 336 -10.83 -6.51 -16.59
CA ALA A 336 -9.39 -6.27 -16.53
C ALA A 336 -8.69 -6.75 -17.81
N ILE A 337 -8.98 -7.96 -18.26
CA ILE A 337 -8.43 -8.56 -19.48
C ILE A 337 -8.86 -7.75 -20.70
N SER A 338 -10.14 -7.40 -20.83
CA SER A 338 -10.65 -6.63 -21.96
C SER A 338 -10.01 -5.25 -22.10
N ARG A 339 -9.56 -4.67 -20.99
CA ARG A 339 -8.87 -3.38 -20.93
C ARG A 339 -7.34 -3.49 -21.05
N GLY A 340 -6.80 -4.70 -21.25
CA GLY A 340 -5.37 -4.92 -21.39
C GLY A 340 -4.58 -4.71 -20.10
N ILE A 341 -5.19 -4.90 -18.93
CA ILE A 341 -4.49 -4.89 -17.65
C ILE A 341 -3.62 -6.14 -17.57
N ASN A 342 -2.34 -5.98 -17.20
CA ASN A 342 -1.36 -7.04 -17.27
C ASN A 342 -1.43 -8.02 -16.09
N ARG A 343 -1.87 -7.52 -14.92
CA ARG A 343 -1.84 -8.28 -13.67
C ARG A 343 -3.07 -8.00 -12.81
N PHE A 344 -3.58 -9.05 -12.17
CA PHE A 344 -4.59 -8.96 -11.12
C PHE A 344 -3.98 -9.41 -9.79
N ASP A 345 -3.99 -8.52 -8.81
CA ASP A 345 -3.41 -8.74 -7.50
C ASP A 345 -4.55 -8.80 -6.46
N PHE A 346 -4.67 -9.96 -5.79
CA PHE A 346 -5.68 -10.16 -4.75
C PHE A 346 -5.26 -9.62 -3.40
N LEU A 347 -4.04 -9.07 -3.32
CA LEU A 347 -3.44 -8.54 -2.12
C LEU A 347 -3.33 -9.58 -0.98
N ARG A 348 -3.01 -9.11 0.23
CA ARG A 348 -2.70 -9.95 1.40
C ARG A 348 -3.82 -10.96 1.73
N GLY A 349 -3.39 -12.12 2.23
CA GLY A 349 -4.24 -13.21 2.70
C GLY A 349 -4.30 -14.40 1.76
N ASP A 350 -4.38 -15.59 2.32
CA ASP A 350 -4.34 -16.88 1.64
C ASP A 350 -5.74 -17.52 1.46
N GLU A 351 -6.78 -16.70 1.32
CA GLU A 351 -8.14 -17.20 1.20
C GLU A 351 -8.30 -18.09 -0.03
N THR A 352 -8.83 -19.26 0.18
CA THR A 352 -8.96 -20.36 -0.82
C THR A 352 -9.60 -19.90 -2.14
N TYR A 353 -10.49 -18.89 -2.10
CA TYR A 353 -11.16 -18.44 -3.32
C TYR A 353 -10.19 -17.78 -4.30
N LYS A 354 -9.13 -17.11 -3.85
CA LYS A 354 -8.12 -16.46 -4.69
C LYS A 354 -7.45 -17.48 -5.62
N TYR A 355 -7.09 -18.64 -5.08
CA TYR A 355 -6.44 -19.72 -5.85
C TYR A 355 -7.38 -20.36 -6.88
N ARG A 356 -8.69 -20.35 -6.64
CA ARG A 356 -9.68 -20.79 -7.64
C ARG A 356 -9.75 -19.89 -8.87
N PHE A 357 -9.29 -18.64 -8.73
CA PHE A 357 -9.07 -17.72 -9.85
C PHE A 357 -7.70 -17.88 -10.50
N GLY A 358 -6.90 -18.86 -10.09
CA GLY A 358 -5.56 -19.12 -10.66
C GLY A 358 -4.44 -18.27 -10.06
N ALA A 359 -4.71 -17.57 -8.97
CA ALA A 359 -3.69 -16.78 -8.29
C ALA A 359 -2.56 -17.68 -7.75
N GLN A 360 -1.34 -17.17 -7.77
CA GLN A 360 -0.14 -17.79 -7.24
C GLN A 360 0.42 -16.95 -6.09
N ASP A 361 1.04 -17.60 -5.12
CA ASP A 361 1.61 -16.95 -3.95
C ASP A 361 2.78 -16.03 -4.27
N HIS A 362 2.69 -14.82 -3.77
CA HIS A 362 3.82 -13.90 -3.62
C HIS A 362 4.01 -13.64 -2.12
N HIS A 363 5.19 -14.02 -1.59
CA HIS A 363 5.43 -13.93 -0.15
C HIS A 363 5.78 -12.51 0.27
N LEU A 364 5.28 -12.14 1.44
CA LEU A 364 5.62 -10.92 2.15
C LEU A 364 6.56 -11.24 3.29
N TYR A 365 7.49 -10.32 3.56
CA TYR A 365 8.52 -10.50 4.56
C TYR A 365 8.57 -9.33 5.54
N SER A 366 8.98 -9.65 6.76
CA SER A 366 9.37 -8.68 7.77
C SER A 366 10.88 -8.76 7.99
N LEU A 367 11.52 -7.60 8.05
CA LEU A 367 12.93 -7.42 8.32
C LEU A 367 13.10 -6.44 9.49
N THR A 368 13.63 -6.93 10.61
CA THR A 368 13.87 -6.14 11.81
C THR A 368 15.37 -6.10 12.10
N VAL A 369 15.89 -4.90 12.36
CA VAL A 369 17.30 -4.66 12.70
C VAL A 369 17.37 -3.87 14.00
N ASN A 370 18.13 -4.37 14.98
CA ASN A 370 18.38 -3.68 16.24
C ASN A 370 19.62 -2.78 16.11
N LEU A 371 19.40 -1.46 16.01
CA LEU A 371 20.45 -0.46 15.93
C LEU A 371 20.94 -0.09 17.34
N LEU A 372 22.25 0.01 17.53
CA LEU A 372 22.92 0.24 18.84
C LEU A 372 22.66 -0.85 19.88
N GLY A 373 22.19 -2.02 19.51
CA GLY A 373 22.21 -3.22 20.34
C GLY A 373 23.58 -3.86 20.38
N GLU A 374 23.76 -4.93 21.17
CA GLU A 374 24.99 -5.72 21.16
C GLU A 374 25.27 -6.22 19.72
N LYS A 375 26.40 -5.80 19.15
CA LYS A 375 26.87 -6.33 17.87
C LYS A 375 27.21 -7.80 18.07
N LYS A 376 26.57 -8.71 17.33
CA LYS A 376 27.01 -10.10 17.29
C LYS A 376 28.36 -10.13 16.59
N PRO A 377 29.41 -10.81 17.16
CA PRO A 377 30.65 -11.00 16.46
C PRO A 377 30.35 -11.74 15.14
N CYS A 378 30.88 -11.21 14.03
CA CYS A 378 30.89 -11.94 12.78
C CYS A 378 31.70 -13.21 13.00
N ILE A 379 31.04 -14.36 13.05
CA ILE A 379 31.73 -15.67 12.93
C ILE A 379 32.13 -15.74 11.45
N ALA A 380 33.47 -15.66 11.24
CA ALA A 380 34.07 -15.73 9.92
C ALA A 380 33.82 -17.08 9.25
#